data_1402b9bcaf942c287f069046dfa34e6e
#
_entry.id   1402b9bcaf942c287f069046dfa34e6e
#
_cell.length_a   1.000
_cell.length_b   1.000
_cell.length_c   1.000
_cell.angle_alpha   90.00
_cell.angle_beta   90.00
_cell.angle_gamma   90.00
#
_symmetry.space_group_name_H-M   'P 1'
#
loop_
_entity.id
_entity.type
_entity.pdbx_description
1 polymer ?
#
loop_
_entity_poly.entity_id
_entity_poly.type
_entity_poly.pdbx_seq_one_letter_code
_entity_poly.pdbx_strand_id
1 'polypeptide(L)'
;MTEKHSAITSVLIVGGGSAGWMSAALLARVFKGRLAITLVESSEVGTIGVGEASIPPLTLFNQALGIDEAEFLRHTQGSIKLGIEFQGWGDKHSCYMHAFGAMGKDLGLIPFHQLWLKRFLGSGDTGNSANPASDFWRYSLNSQAAKANRFAPMAQIHGTPLSGLTHAYHFDAGLYGAFLKDYSTARGVTHIEGHIASVDLEHSHHERRIASVSLTNGEVLSADFYIDCSGMKALLIEEALGAGFDDYSALLPCNRAIAVPSERTEPLTPYTQSIAFEAGWRWRIPLNHRTGNGVVYSSEFISDDEAEARLLASLDGKPLGEPRRIRFTTGRRKQQWAGNCVAIGLSSGFLEPLESTSIHLVQSALLQLVRFFPASSDFKASRDGFNRASQQEFEEIRDFILLHYVLNRRDEPFWRARAALTLPESLARRMALFAENGSLERHSDELFSALAWQQVLLGQGLVPISHAPIADTVPGPELAEYLENIHKIQQRALSSLPLHSEFLAKLSR
;
A
#
# COMPACT_ATOMS: atom_id res chain seq x y z
N MET A 1 -5.41 -46.50 11.19
CA MET A 1 -3.99 -46.19 11.11
C MET A 1 -3.91 -44.65 10.97
N THR A 2 -3.45 -43.98 12.02
CA THR A 2 -3.20 -42.52 11.93
C THR A 2 -2.05 -42.33 10.95
N GLU A 3 -2.32 -41.76 9.77
CA GLU A 3 -1.28 -41.32 8.86
C GLU A 3 -0.32 -40.41 9.65
N LYS A 4 0.96 -40.76 9.65
CA LYS A 4 1.99 -39.91 10.22
C LYS A 4 2.09 -38.66 9.32
N HIS A 5 1.49 -37.57 9.76
CA HIS A 5 1.66 -36.29 9.09
C HIS A 5 3.14 -35.88 9.14
N SER A 6 3.79 -35.77 7.99
CA SER A 6 5.18 -35.34 7.89
C SER A 6 5.29 -33.84 8.17
N ALA A 7 6.37 -33.42 8.85
CA ALA A 7 6.65 -32.02 9.07
C ALA A 7 6.99 -31.33 7.72
N ILE A 8 6.66 -30.06 7.58
CA ILE A 8 7.12 -29.23 6.45
C ILE A 8 8.58 -28.86 6.69
N THR A 9 9.45 -29.28 5.81
CA THR A 9 10.91 -29.11 5.90
C THR A 9 11.49 -28.35 4.72
N SER A 10 10.74 -28.23 3.62
CA SER A 10 11.18 -27.58 2.39
C SER A 10 10.12 -26.66 1.81
N VAL A 11 10.58 -25.52 1.25
CA VAL A 11 9.74 -24.53 0.59
C VAL A 11 10.36 -24.15 -0.76
N LEU A 12 9.55 -24.20 -1.83
CA LEU A 12 9.92 -23.69 -3.14
C LEU A 12 9.14 -22.39 -3.43
N ILE A 13 9.88 -21.31 -3.66
CA ILE A 13 9.33 -20.00 -4.05
C ILE A 13 9.52 -19.86 -5.55
N VAL A 14 8.42 -19.59 -6.28
CA VAL A 14 8.43 -19.40 -7.74
C VAL A 14 8.20 -17.94 -8.07
N GLY A 15 9.25 -17.30 -8.62
CA GLY A 15 9.27 -15.89 -9.00
C GLY A 15 10.21 -15.05 -8.14
N GLY A 16 11.12 -14.32 -8.77
CA GLY A 16 12.20 -13.53 -8.17
C GLY A 16 11.96 -12.01 -8.13
N GLY A 17 10.71 -11.57 -8.24
CA GLY A 17 10.35 -10.17 -7.98
C GLY A 17 10.43 -9.81 -6.50
N SER A 18 10.04 -8.58 -6.15
CA SER A 18 10.04 -8.10 -4.74
C SER A 18 9.30 -9.07 -3.81
N ALA A 19 8.14 -9.62 -4.23
CA ALA A 19 7.36 -10.56 -3.42
C ALA A 19 8.13 -11.86 -3.12
N GLY A 20 8.83 -12.43 -4.11
CA GLY A 20 9.63 -13.65 -3.93
C GLY A 20 10.79 -13.44 -2.99
N TRP A 21 11.56 -12.37 -3.19
CA TRP A 21 12.72 -12.09 -2.34
C TRP A 21 12.33 -11.62 -0.93
N MET A 22 11.20 -10.91 -0.76
CA MET A 22 10.63 -10.64 0.57
C MET A 22 10.22 -11.94 1.27
N SER A 23 9.63 -12.89 0.54
CA SER A 23 9.26 -14.21 1.07
C SER A 23 10.48 -14.98 1.53
N ALA A 24 11.51 -15.07 0.67
CA ALA A 24 12.77 -15.75 0.98
C ALA A 24 13.48 -15.13 2.19
N ALA A 25 13.56 -13.80 2.24
CA ALA A 25 14.22 -13.07 3.33
C ALA A 25 13.53 -13.31 4.69
N LEU A 26 12.20 -13.20 4.74
CA LEU A 26 11.45 -13.40 5.98
C LEU A 26 11.54 -14.85 6.46
N LEU A 27 11.31 -15.83 5.58
CA LEU A 27 11.36 -17.24 5.96
C LEU A 27 12.76 -17.65 6.42
N ALA A 28 13.82 -17.24 5.73
CA ALA A 28 15.19 -17.49 6.14
C ALA A 28 15.51 -16.88 7.53
N ARG A 29 15.00 -15.66 7.79
CA ARG A 29 15.18 -14.95 9.06
C ARG A 29 14.44 -15.63 10.22
N VAL A 30 13.20 -16.04 9.99
CA VAL A 30 12.32 -16.58 11.05
C VAL A 30 12.65 -18.04 11.36
N PHE A 31 12.84 -18.88 10.34
CA PHE A 31 13.06 -20.31 10.53
C PHE A 31 14.51 -20.71 10.76
N LYS A 32 15.47 -19.83 10.55
CA LYS A 32 16.89 -19.99 10.94
C LYS A 32 17.48 -21.34 10.51
N GLY A 33 17.32 -21.72 9.25
CA GLY A 33 17.83 -22.98 8.70
C GLY A 33 17.01 -24.24 9.03
N ARG A 34 15.85 -24.12 9.69
CA ARG A 34 14.92 -25.25 9.90
C ARG A 34 14.10 -25.60 8.66
N LEU A 35 14.06 -24.71 7.68
CA LEU A 35 13.45 -24.91 6.36
C LEU A 35 14.54 -24.85 5.30
N ALA A 36 14.55 -25.81 4.39
CA ALA A 36 15.28 -25.70 3.13
C ALA A 36 14.47 -24.80 2.21
N ILE A 37 14.99 -23.61 1.89
CA ILE A 37 14.29 -22.63 1.07
C ILE A 37 15.01 -22.53 -0.28
N THR A 38 14.25 -22.79 -1.36
CA THR A 38 14.70 -22.59 -2.73
C THR A 38 13.85 -21.54 -3.41
N LEU A 39 14.47 -20.61 -4.12
CA LEU A 39 13.78 -19.65 -4.98
C LEU A 39 14.21 -19.86 -6.42
N VAL A 40 13.23 -20.03 -7.31
CA VAL A 40 13.46 -20.11 -8.77
C VAL A 40 12.91 -18.86 -9.43
N GLU A 41 13.74 -18.24 -10.27
CA GLU A 41 13.36 -17.09 -11.09
C GLU A 41 13.92 -17.20 -12.50
N SER A 42 13.35 -16.47 -13.44
CA SER A 42 13.89 -16.34 -14.80
C SER A 42 14.23 -14.87 -15.07
N SER A 43 15.47 -14.62 -15.47
CA SER A 43 15.96 -13.30 -15.91
C SER A 43 15.24 -12.78 -17.17
N GLU A 44 14.62 -13.66 -17.96
CA GLU A 44 13.83 -13.29 -19.12
C GLU A 44 12.50 -12.61 -18.74
N VAL A 45 12.00 -12.84 -17.53
CA VAL A 45 10.80 -12.21 -17.00
C VAL A 45 11.20 -10.92 -16.27
N GLY A 46 11.24 -9.82 -16.99
CA GLY A 46 11.59 -8.52 -16.41
C GLY A 46 10.66 -8.11 -15.28
N THR A 47 11.22 -7.52 -14.22
CA THR A 47 10.45 -6.93 -13.12
C THR A 47 9.67 -5.71 -13.59
N ILE A 48 8.47 -5.50 -13.03
CA ILE A 48 7.67 -4.29 -13.24
C ILE A 48 8.25 -3.20 -12.31
N GLY A 49 9.46 -2.71 -12.63
CA GLY A 49 10.13 -1.71 -11.80
C GLY A 49 9.71 -0.29 -12.17
N VAL A 50 8.70 0.24 -11.52
CA VAL A 50 8.15 1.57 -11.83
C VAL A 50 8.55 2.66 -10.81
N GLY A 51 9.33 2.34 -9.79
CA GLY A 51 9.49 3.14 -8.59
C GLY A 51 8.28 2.92 -7.67
N GLU A 52 8.54 2.32 -6.52
CA GLU A 52 7.49 1.96 -5.56
C GLU A 52 7.34 3.04 -4.49
N ALA A 53 6.12 3.20 -4.04
CA ALA A 53 5.80 3.92 -2.81
C ALA A 53 5.28 2.91 -1.78
N SER A 54 5.73 3.01 -0.54
CA SER A 54 5.27 2.17 0.56
C SER A 54 4.37 2.93 1.54
N ILE A 55 3.95 2.22 2.56
CA ILE A 55 3.28 2.75 3.74
C ILE A 55 4.08 2.34 4.99
N PRO A 56 3.84 2.94 6.16
CA PRO A 56 4.69 2.77 7.35
C PRO A 56 5.00 1.32 7.78
N PRO A 57 4.13 0.31 7.59
CA PRO A 57 4.46 -1.08 7.93
C PRO A 57 5.76 -1.62 7.31
N LEU A 58 6.24 -1.09 6.16
CA LEU A 58 7.51 -1.53 5.57
C LEU A 58 8.71 -1.25 6.49
N THR A 59 8.67 -0.17 7.25
CA THR A 59 9.70 0.14 8.26
C THR A 59 9.82 -1.00 9.29
N LEU A 60 8.67 -1.48 9.79
CA LEU A 60 8.64 -2.57 10.77
C LEU A 60 9.10 -3.89 10.16
N PHE A 61 8.75 -4.16 8.90
CA PHE A 61 9.19 -5.35 8.18
C PHE A 61 10.73 -5.37 8.03
N ASN A 62 11.32 -4.27 7.58
CA ASN A 62 12.77 -4.15 7.46
C ASN A 62 13.48 -4.28 8.81
N GLN A 63 12.93 -3.69 9.87
CA GLN A 63 13.42 -3.85 11.24
C GLN A 63 13.38 -5.32 11.71
N ALA A 64 12.30 -6.06 11.42
CA ALA A 64 12.20 -7.50 11.73
C ALA A 64 13.26 -8.34 11.00
N LEU A 65 13.62 -7.94 9.78
CA LEU A 65 14.74 -8.53 9.05
C LEU A 65 16.11 -8.11 9.62
N GLY A 66 16.17 -7.05 10.44
CA GLY A 66 17.42 -6.47 10.95
C GLY A 66 18.13 -5.60 9.92
N ILE A 67 17.38 -5.04 8.98
CA ILE A 67 17.88 -4.11 7.95
C ILE A 67 17.88 -2.70 8.53
N ASP A 68 19.03 -2.04 8.50
CA ASP A 68 19.18 -0.63 8.88
C ASP A 68 18.52 0.30 7.87
N GLU A 69 17.85 1.36 8.35
CA GLU A 69 17.11 2.30 7.48
C GLU A 69 18.03 3.05 6.51
N ALA A 70 19.20 3.48 6.97
CA ALA A 70 20.15 4.19 6.11
C ALA A 70 20.74 3.25 5.05
N GLU A 71 21.00 2.00 5.41
CA GLU A 71 21.41 0.95 4.48
C GLU A 71 20.33 0.71 3.41
N PHE A 72 19.07 0.53 3.83
CA PHE A 72 17.95 0.38 2.91
C PHE A 72 17.84 1.55 1.93
N LEU A 73 17.83 2.79 2.43
CA LEU A 73 17.70 3.98 1.60
C LEU A 73 18.85 4.14 0.59
N ARG A 74 20.09 3.80 0.99
CA ARG A 74 21.23 3.83 0.07
C ARG A 74 21.13 2.79 -1.03
N HIS A 75 20.84 1.53 -0.67
CA HIS A 75 20.78 0.43 -1.64
C HIS A 75 19.60 0.58 -2.62
N THR A 76 18.48 1.11 -2.17
CA THR A 76 17.27 1.24 -2.99
C THR A 76 17.11 2.59 -3.67
N GLN A 77 18.10 3.49 -3.54
CA GLN A 77 18.00 4.90 -3.99
C GLN A 77 16.73 5.57 -3.48
N GLY A 78 16.39 5.25 -2.23
CA GLY A 78 15.14 5.63 -1.62
C GLY A 78 15.06 7.10 -1.21
N SER A 79 13.82 7.56 -1.01
CA SER A 79 13.49 8.83 -0.38
C SER A 79 12.38 8.63 0.66
N ILE A 80 12.14 9.65 1.49
CA ILE A 80 11.13 9.59 2.53
C ILE A 80 9.74 9.92 1.95
N LYS A 81 8.73 9.21 2.48
CA LYS A 81 7.32 9.47 2.19
C LYS A 81 6.56 9.78 3.48
N LEU A 82 5.91 10.94 3.53
CA LEU A 82 5.09 11.41 4.67
C LEU A 82 3.59 11.28 4.43
N GLY A 83 3.18 10.98 3.21
CA GLY A 83 1.78 10.83 2.81
C GLY A 83 1.61 10.78 1.30
N ILE A 84 0.36 10.95 0.88
CA ILE A 84 -0.05 11.03 -0.53
C ILE A 84 -0.85 12.32 -0.72
N GLU A 85 -0.48 13.13 -1.69
CA GLU A 85 -1.27 14.29 -2.10
C GLU A 85 -2.22 13.89 -3.21
N PHE A 86 -3.51 14.14 -3.00
CA PHE A 86 -4.56 13.91 -3.95
C PHE A 86 -4.98 15.22 -4.61
N GLN A 87 -4.86 15.32 -5.94
CA GLN A 87 -5.20 16.50 -6.71
C GLN A 87 -6.32 16.18 -7.70
N GLY A 88 -7.38 16.98 -7.69
CA GLY A 88 -8.49 16.87 -8.62
C GLY A 88 -9.44 15.68 -8.37
N TRP A 89 -9.42 15.06 -7.21
CA TRP A 89 -10.24 13.89 -6.90
C TRP A 89 -11.66 14.24 -6.46
N GLY A 90 -11.86 15.25 -5.62
CA GLY A 90 -13.19 15.74 -5.23
C GLY A 90 -13.85 16.52 -6.37
N ASP A 91 -13.17 17.54 -6.84
CA ASP A 91 -13.44 18.31 -8.07
C ASP A 91 -12.11 18.68 -8.72
N LYS A 92 -12.13 19.31 -9.90
CA LYS A 92 -10.90 19.63 -10.67
C LYS A 92 -9.89 20.50 -9.93
N HIS A 93 -10.30 21.23 -8.91
CA HIS A 93 -9.48 22.15 -8.13
C HIS A 93 -9.20 21.65 -6.73
N SER A 94 -9.81 20.54 -6.32
CA SER A 94 -9.61 19.97 -4.99
C SER A 94 -8.18 19.47 -4.80
N CYS A 95 -7.64 19.68 -3.61
CA CYS A 95 -6.35 19.15 -3.20
C CYS A 95 -6.40 18.85 -1.70
N TYR A 96 -6.01 17.64 -1.34
CA TYR A 96 -5.85 17.24 0.06
C TYR A 96 -4.69 16.27 0.24
N MET A 97 -4.23 16.14 1.47
CA MET A 97 -3.16 15.20 1.83
C MET A 97 -3.74 14.04 2.64
N HIS A 98 -3.51 12.81 2.22
CA HIS A 98 -3.60 11.66 3.12
C HIS A 98 -2.23 11.48 3.77
N ALA A 99 -2.02 12.16 4.90
CA ALA A 99 -0.76 12.16 5.64
C ALA A 99 -0.69 10.97 6.60
N PHE A 100 0.50 10.42 6.78
CA PHE A 100 0.76 9.47 7.86
C PHE A 100 0.79 10.17 9.23
N GLY A 101 0.91 9.36 10.29
CA GLY A 101 1.07 9.86 11.66
C GLY A 101 -0.23 10.36 12.29
N ALA A 102 -0.07 11.19 13.29
CA ALA A 102 -1.18 11.67 14.11
C ALA A 102 -1.73 13.02 13.64
N MET A 103 -3.00 13.26 14.00
CA MET A 103 -3.68 14.53 13.83
C MET A 103 -4.04 15.08 15.21
N GLY A 104 -3.41 16.18 15.61
CA GLY A 104 -3.62 16.76 16.92
C GLY A 104 -3.36 15.80 18.09
N LYS A 105 -4.19 15.88 19.11
CA LYS A 105 -4.15 15.02 20.31
C LYS A 105 -5.54 14.88 20.92
N ASP A 106 -5.90 13.67 21.31
CA ASP A 106 -7.15 13.43 22.06
C ASP A 106 -7.08 14.09 23.45
N LEU A 107 -8.22 14.57 23.93
CA LEU A 107 -8.37 15.14 25.26
C LEU A 107 -9.14 14.15 26.15
N GLY A 108 -8.42 13.36 26.92
CA GLY A 108 -9.00 12.25 27.68
C GLY A 108 -9.66 11.24 26.74
N LEU A 109 -10.97 11.06 26.88
CA LEU A 109 -11.78 10.16 26.04
C LEU A 109 -12.37 10.86 24.81
N ILE A 110 -12.09 12.13 24.60
CA ILE A 110 -12.63 12.89 23.45
C ILE A 110 -11.63 12.83 22.31
N PRO A 111 -11.96 12.17 21.20
CA PRO A 111 -11.10 12.10 20.03
C PRO A 111 -10.86 13.51 19.45
N PHE A 112 -9.64 13.76 18.99
CA PHE A 112 -9.25 15.08 18.46
C PHE A 112 -10.18 15.58 17.36
N HIS A 113 -10.58 14.72 16.43
CA HIS A 113 -11.46 15.11 15.33
C HIS A 113 -12.82 15.62 15.82
N GLN A 114 -13.35 15.14 16.95
CA GLN A 114 -14.60 15.62 17.54
C GLN A 114 -14.43 17.02 18.16
N LEU A 115 -13.28 17.30 18.76
CA LEU A 115 -12.92 18.64 19.24
C LEU A 115 -12.82 19.63 18.07
N TRP A 116 -12.14 19.20 17.00
CA TRP A 116 -12.02 20.00 15.78
C TRP A 116 -13.39 20.22 15.12
N LEU A 117 -14.23 19.19 14.96
CA LEU A 117 -15.57 19.29 14.38
C LEU A 117 -16.46 20.29 15.17
N LYS A 118 -16.46 20.19 16.50
CA LYS A 118 -17.18 21.16 17.35
C LYS A 118 -16.75 22.60 17.04
N ARG A 119 -15.46 22.86 16.96
CA ARG A 119 -14.93 24.20 16.65
C ARG A 119 -15.31 24.62 15.23
N PHE A 120 -15.13 23.71 14.27
CA PHE A 120 -15.42 23.93 12.85
C PHE A 120 -16.90 24.27 12.61
N LEU A 121 -17.81 23.43 13.09
CA LEU A 121 -19.26 23.62 12.93
C LEU A 121 -19.78 24.86 13.69
N GLY A 122 -19.19 25.18 14.85
CA GLY A 122 -19.55 26.36 15.65
C GLY A 122 -19.03 27.69 15.10
N SER A 123 -18.05 27.68 14.18
CA SER A 123 -17.50 28.91 13.60
C SER A 123 -18.40 29.56 12.56
N GLY A 124 -19.34 28.82 11.98
CA GLY A 124 -20.14 29.27 10.83
C GLY A 124 -19.31 29.55 9.58
N ASP A 125 -18.03 29.27 9.63
CA ASP A 125 -17.10 29.51 8.53
C ASP A 125 -17.20 28.37 7.49
N THR A 126 -18.24 28.45 6.69
CA THR A 126 -18.40 27.61 5.49
C THR A 126 -17.51 28.12 4.35
N GLY A 127 -16.30 28.55 4.70
CA GLY A 127 -15.31 29.20 3.85
C GLY A 127 -15.46 28.94 2.36
N ASN A 128 -15.26 29.95 1.57
CA ASN A 128 -15.31 29.95 0.10
C ASN A 128 -14.17 29.13 -0.54
N SER A 129 -13.69 28.07 0.13
CA SER A 129 -12.59 27.22 -0.34
C SER A 129 -13.15 25.93 -0.96
N ALA A 130 -12.48 25.45 -1.99
CA ALA A 130 -12.77 24.17 -2.66
C ALA A 130 -12.78 22.96 -1.68
N ASN A 131 -12.23 23.14 -0.49
CA ASN A 131 -12.31 22.19 0.62
C ASN A 131 -12.58 22.93 1.94
N PRO A 132 -13.85 22.95 2.41
CA PRO A 132 -14.23 23.59 3.67
C PRO A 132 -13.46 23.07 4.89
N ALA A 133 -13.10 21.78 4.89
CA ALA A 133 -12.39 21.12 5.96
C ALA A 133 -10.86 21.30 5.92
N SER A 134 -10.33 22.14 5.03
CA SER A 134 -8.88 22.31 4.82
C SER A 134 -8.08 22.68 6.09
N ASP A 135 -8.72 23.34 7.05
CA ASP A 135 -8.12 23.67 8.37
C ASP A 135 -7.77 22.42 9.20
N PHE A 136 -8.37 21.26 8.93
CA PHE A 136 -8.07 20.02 9.65
C PHE A 136 -6.58 19.65 9.56
N TRP A 137 -5.95 19.76 8.38
CA TRP A 137 -4.54 19.43 8.16
C TRP A 137 -3.55 20.37 8.84
N ARG A 138 -4.02 21.49 9.33
CA ARG A 138 -3.24 22.41 10.18
C ARG A 138 -2.74 21.71 11.46
N TYR A 139 -3.39 20.63 11.88
CA TYR A 139 -3.06 19.88 13.08
C TYR A 139 -2.28 18.59 12.80
N SER A 140 -1.80 18.40 11.57
CA SER A 140 -0.92 17.29 11.17
C SER A 140 0.50 17.77 10.93
N LEU A 141 1.43 17.42 11.82
CA LEU A 141 2.85 17.73 11.61
C LEU A 141 3.37 17.08 10.32
N ASN A 142 2.91 15.85 10.00
CA ASN A 142 3.26 15.14 8.76
C ASN A 142 2.85 15.94 7.51
N SER A 143 1.59 16.39 7.45
CA SER A 143 1.11 17.17 6.31
C SER A 143 1.88 18.48 6.15
N GLN A 144 2.14 19.18 7.22
CA GLN A 144 2.88 20.44 7.20
C GLN A 144 4.35 20.24 6.80
N ALA A 145 5.00 19.20 7.34
CA ALA A 145 6.38 18.86 7.00
C ALA A 145 6.50 18.43 5.52
N ALA A 146 5.53 17.64 5.02
CA ALA A 146 5.45 17.26 3.62
C ALA A 146 5.38 18.49 2.70
N LYS A 147 4.45 19.40 2.97
CA LYS A 147 4.29 20.64 2.18
C LYS A 147 5.49 21.59 2.26
N ALA A 148 6.21 21.58 3.39
CA ALA A 148 7.42 22.36 3.58
C ALA A 148 8.70 21.67 3.05
N ASN A 149 8.60 20.46 2.47
CA ASN A 149 9.71 19.60 2.05
C ASN A 149 10.76 19.38 3.17
N ARG A 150 10.29 19.12 4.40
CA ARG A 150 11.12 18.96 5.58
C ARG A 150 10.98 17.59 6.18
N PHE A 151 12.08 17.04 6.68
CA PHE A 151 12.07 15.76 7.39
C PHE A 151 13.31 15.57 8.24
N ALA A 152 13.10 15.04 9.44
CA ALA A 152 14.06 14.29 10.24
C ALA A 152 13.32 13.24 11.06
N PRO A 153 13.93 12.10 11.42
CA PRO A 153 13.33 11.13 12.32
C PRO A 153 12.94 11.81 13.65
N MET A 154 11.66 11.68 14.02
CA MET A 154 11.12 12.29 15.23
C MET A 154 9.94 11.43 15.71
N ALA A 155 10.13 10.63 16.74
CA ALA A 155 9.04 9.81 17.29
C ALA A 155 8.03 10.65 18.09
N GLN A 156 8.49 11.69 18.79
CA GLN A 156 7.70 12.59 19.62
C GLN A 156 8.27 14.01 19.56
N ILE A 157 7.41 15.02 19.62
CA ILE A 157 7.86 16.41 19.73
C ILE A 157 8.41 16.63 21.14
N HIS A 158 9.69 16.98 21.22
CA HIS A 158 10.42 17.08 22.49
C HIS A 158 9.70 17.95 23.53
N GLY A 159 9.61 17.44 24.77
CA GLY A 159 8.97 18.13 25.88
C GLY A 159 7.44 18.23 25.80
N THR A 160 6.79 17.50 24.92
CA THR A 160 5.34 17.55 24.73
C THR A 160 4.73 16.14 24.60
N PRO A 161 3.41 15.96 24.82
CA PRO A 161 2.74 14.69 24.59
C PRO A 161 2.35 14.47 23.11
N LEU A 162 2.74 15.35 22.18
CA LEU A 162 2.39 15.26 20.77
C LEU A 162 3.34 14.31 20.02
N SER A 163 2.77 13.48 19.16
CA SER A 163 3.53 12.62 18.27
C SER A 163 4.40 13.43 17.30
N GLY A 164 5.55 12.89 16.93
CA GLY A 164 6.40 13.42 15.89
C GLY A 164 5.97 12.99 14.50
N LEU A 165 6.93 12.65 13.64
CA LEU A 165 6.70 12.24 12.25
C LEU A 165 6.64 10.72 12.12
N THR A 166 5.66 10.25 11.37
CA THR A 166 5.57 8.86 10.88
C THR A 166 5.89 8.87 9.40
N HIS A 167 6.72 7.95 8.94
CA HIS A 167 7.15 7.93 7.55
C HIS A 167 7.15 6.53 6.94
N ALA A 168 7.20 6.50 5.64
CA ALA A 168 7.44 5.37 4.78
C ALA A 168 8.47 5.78 3.72
N TYR A 169 8.56 5.03 2.63
CA TYR A 169 9.59 5.24 1.63
C TYR A 169 9.02 5.28 0.22
N HIS A 170 9.70 6.03 -0.64
CA HIS A 170 9.76 5.77 -2.06
C HIS A 170 11.06 5.04 -2.35
N PHE A 171 11.06 4.02 -3.19
CA PHE A 171 12.25 3.23 -3.46
C PHE A 171 12.19 2.52 -4.81
N ASP A 172 13.34 2.10 -5.32
CA ASP A 172 13.41 1.29 -6.51
C ASP A 172 13.18 -0.19 -6.16
N ALA A 173 12.09 -0.77 -6.67
CA ALA A 173 11.70 -2.15 -6.37
C ALA A 173 12.71 -3.19 -6.90
N GLY A 174 13.35 -2.90 -8.04
CA GLY A 174 14.39 -3.76 -8.60
C GLY A 174 15.62 -3.81 -7.70
N LEU A 175 16.07 -2.64 -7.22
CA LEU A 175 17.18 -2.53 -6.28
C LEU A 175 16.83 -3.18 -4.93
N TYR A 176 15.60 -3.05 -4.46
CA TYR A 176 15.16 -3.74 -3.24
C TYR A 176 15.16 -5.25 -3.41
N GLY A 177 14.68 -5.77 -4.54
CA GLY A 177 14.73 -7.19 -4.87
C GLY A 177 16.17 -7.72 -4.88
N ALA A 178 17.11 -7.00 -5.52
CA ALA A 178 18.53 -7.35 -5.54
C ALA A 178 19.15 -7.35 -4.14
N PHE A 179 18.87 -6.33 -3.34
CA PHE A 179 19.31 -6.26 -1.95
C PHE A 179 18.80 -7.43 -1.09
N LEU A 180 17.53 -7.80 -1.24
CA LEU A 180 16.95 -8.95 -0.53
C LEU A 180 17.46 -10.29 -1.06
N LYS A 181 17.84 -10.38 -2.33
CA LYS A 181 18.50 -11.56 -2.91
C LYS A 181 19.82 -11.82 -2.19
N ASP A 182 20.69 -10.81 -2.10
CA ASP A 182 21.96 -10.93 -1.40
C ASP A 182 21.77 -11.25 0.10
N TYR A 183 20.82 -10.58 0.73
CA TYR A 183 20.43 -10.84 2.12
C TYR A 183 20.00 -12.29 2.35
N SER A 184 19.20 -12.86 1.43
CA SER A 184 18.62 -14.19 1.55
C SER A 184 19.63 -15.30 1.26
N THR A 185 20.42 -15.14 0.19
CA THR A 185 21.46 -16.12 -0.19
C THR A 185 22.54 -16.22 0.87
N ALA A 186 22.94 -15.10 1.50
CA ALA A 186 23.84 -15.09 2.65
C ALA A 186 23.28 -15.83 3.88
N ARG A 187 21.97 -16.14 3.90
CA ARG A 187 21.29 -16.91 4.96
C ARG A 187 20.88 -18.32 4.55
N GLY A 188 21.45 -18.82 3.45
CA GLY A 188 21.30 -20.20 3.01
C GLY A 188 20.08 -20.46 2.11
N VAL A 189 19.46 -19.42 1.54
CA VAL A 189 18.47 -19.61 0.48
C VAL A 189 19.17 -20.05 -0.80
N THR A 190 18.73 -21.17 -1.37
CA THR A 190 19.18 -21.64 -2.67
C THR A 190 18.49 -20.84 -3.78
N HIS A 191 19.27 -20.23 -4.65
CA HIS A 191 18.78 -19.52 -5.82
C HIS A 191 19.01 -20.35 -7.08
N ILE A 192 17.97 -20.54 -7.89
CA ILE A 192 18.01 -21.24 -9.17
C ILE A 192 17.52 -20.29 -10.26
N GLU A 193 18.35 -20.13 -11.28
CA GLU A 193 17.95 -19.46 -12.53
C GLU A 193 17.29 -20.47 -13.45
N GLY A 194 16.03 -20.26 -13.81
CA GLY A 194 15.31 -21.18 -14.68
C GLY A 194 13.87 -20.74 -14.99
N HIS A 195 13.40 -21.12 -16.14
CA HIS A 195 12.03 -20.87 -16.56
C HIS A 195 11.17 -22.11 -16.30
N ILE A 196 9.99 -21.95 -15.70
CA ILE A 196 9.04 -23.03 -15.44
C ILE A 196 8.44 -23.51 -16.75
N ALA A 197 8.59 -24.79 -17.02
CA ALA A 197 8.01 -25.46 -18.20
C ALA A 197 6.67 -26.12 -17.90
N SER A 198 6.56 -26.80 -16.74
CA SER A 198 5.32 -27.46 -16.31
C SER A 198 5.24 -27.60 -14.80
N VAL A 199 4.04 -27.87 -14.31
CA VAL A 199 3.75 -28.16 -12.90
C VAL A 199 3.04 -29.50 -12.84
N ASP A 200 3.60 -30.45 -12.10
CA ASP A 200 3.01 -31.76 -11.89
C ASP A 200 2.16 -31.75 -10.61
N LEU A 201 0.96 -32.34 -10.73
CA LEU A 201 0.00 -32.38 -9.65
C LEU A 201 -0.16 -33.81 -9.11
N GLU A 202 -0.40 -33.92 -7.83
CA GLU A 202 -0.83 -35.15 -7.18
C GLU A 202 -2.18 -34.95 -6.48
N HIS A 203 -2.86 -36.04 -6.19
CA HIS A 203 -4.06 -36.06 -5.37
C HIS A 203 -3.73 -36.67 -4.00
N SER A 204 -3.71 -35.81 -3.00
CA SER A 204 -3.40 -36.19 -1.62
C SER A 204 -4.39 -35.49 -0.68
N HIS A 205 -4.81 -36.15 0.40
CA HIS A 205 -5.76 -35.60 1.38
C HIS A 205 -7.07 -35.06 0.76
N HIS A 206 -7.58 -35.73 -0.29
CA HIS A 206 -8.80 -35.37 -1.03
C HIS A 206 -8.74 -34.03 -1.78
N GLU A 207 -7.54 -33.49 -2.03
CA GLU A 207 -7.34 -32.25 -2.77
C GLU A 207 -6.19 -32.36 -3.77
N ARG A 208 -6.17 -31.44 -4.75
CA ARG A 208 -5.03 -31.29 -5.66
C ARG A 208 -3.89 -30.58 -4.96
N ARG A 209 -2.69 -31.08 -5.13
CA ARG A 209 -1.45 -30.53 -4.58
C ARG A 209 -0.37 -30.52 -5.66
N ILE A 210 0.60 -29.65 -5.50
CA ILE A 210 1.77 -29.62 -6.36
C ILE A 210 2.75 -30.72 -5.89
N ALA A 211 3.11 -31.63 -6.79
CA ALA A 211 4.12 -32.65 -6.57
C ALA A 211 5.52 -32.12 -6.92
N SER A 212 5.63 -31.49 -8.08
CA SER A 212 6.91 -30.94 -8.56
C SER A 212 6.69 -29.82 -9.60
N VAL A 213 7.77 -29.11 -9.88
CA VAL A 213 7.87 -28.09 -10.93
C VAL A 213 9.05 -28.45 -11.83
N SER A 214 8.82 -28.56 -13.14
CA SER A 214 9.84 -28.85 -14.13
C SER A 214 10.32 -27.57 -14.81
N LEU A 215 11.63 -27.39 -14.92
CA LEU A 215 12.25 -26.28 -15.63
C LEU A 215 12.49 -26.61 -17.11
N THR A 216 12.64 -25.60 -17.95
CA THR A 216 12.92 -25.77 -19.39
C THR A 216 14.24 -26.49 -19.68
N ASN A 217 15.18 -26.49 -18.75
CA ASN A 217 16.45 -27.22 -18.85
C ASN A 217 16.31 -28.71 -18.48
N GLY A 218 15.11 -29.18 -18.10
CA GLY A 218 14.82 -30.55 -17.67
C GLY A 218 15.03 -30.84 -16.18
N GLU A 219 15.48 -29.87 -15.40
CA GLU A 219 15.58 -30.01 -13.95
C GLU A 219 14.20 -30.08 -13.32
N VAL A 220 13.99 -30.95 -12.32
CA VAL A 220 12.74 -31.13 -11.60
C VAL A 220 12.94 -30.73 -10.14
N LEU A 221 12.14 -29.79 -9.66
CA LEU A 221 12.19 -29.28 -8.30
C LEU A 221 10.94 -29.73 -7.53
N SER A 222 11.13 -30.25 -6.32
CA SER A 222 10.04 -30.60 -5.41
C SER A 222 10.23 -30.00 -4.03
N ALA A 223 9.13 -29.72 -3.33
CA ALA A 223 9.12 -29.24 -1.97
C ALA A 223 7.82 -29.66 -1.25
N ASP A 224 7.84 -29.61 0.07
CA ASP A 224 6.63 -29.88 0.87
C ASP A 224 5.59 -28.77 0.71
N PHE A 225 6.06 -27.53 0.50
CA PHE A 225 5.25 -26.33 0.43
C PHE A 225 5.75 -25.38 -0.67
N TYR A 226 4.82 -24.71 -1.35
CA TYR A 226 5.10 -23.81 -2.47
C TYR A 226 4.60 -22.40 -2.18
N ILE A 227 5.35 -21.40 -2.66
CA ILE A 227 4.92 -20.01 -2.65
C ILE A 227 4.92 -19.49 -4.09
N ASP A 228 3.74 -19.13 -4.57
CA ASP A 228 3.57 -18.55 -5.89
C ASP A 228 3.78 -17.04 -5.85
N CYS A 229 4.93 -16.59 -6.37
CA CYS A 229 5.28 -15.19 -6.62
C CYS A 229 5.46 -14.92 -8.12
N SER A 230 4.82 -15.72 -8.98
CA SER A 230 4.97 -15.67 -10.45
C SER A 230 4.25 -14.50 -11.14
N GLY A 231 3.82 -13.52 -10.38
CA GLY A 231 3.16 -12.32 -10.89
C GLY A 231 1.72 -12.59 -11.33
N MET A 232 1.21 -11.78 -12.23
CA MET A 232 -0.20 -11.86 -12.67
C MET A 232 -0.53 -13.18 -13.38
N LYS A 233 0.47 -13.93 -13.87
CA LYS A 233 0.26 -15.28 -14.44
C LYS A 233 -0.26 -16.26 -13.42
N ALA A 234 0.21 -16.16 -12.15
CA ALA A 234 -0.20 -17.06 -11.06
C ALA A 234 -0.06 -18.55 -11.46
N LEU A 235 1.14 -18.92 -11.92
CA LEU A 235 1.45 -20.21 -12.53
C LEU A 235 1.06 -21.41 -11.65
N LEU A 236 1.26 -21.30 -10.33
CA LEU A 236 0.98 -22.40 -9.42
C LEU A 236 -0.44 -22.32 -8.89
N ILE A 237 -0.84 -21.17 -8.38
CA ILE A 237 -2.11 -21.02 -7.66
C ILE A 237 -3.32 -21.04 -8.59
N GLU A 238 -3.20 -20.49 -9.82
CA GLU A 238 -4.30 -20.43 -10.77
C GLU A 238 -4.14 -21.43 -11.90
N GLU A 239 -3.04 -21.33 -12.70
CA GLU A 239 -2.90 -22.18 -13.88
C GLU A 239 -2.85 -23.67 -13.50
N ALA A 240 -2.14 -24.05 -12.43
CA ALA A 240 -2.07 -25.43 -11.99
C ALA A 240 -3.22 -25.84 -11.04
N LEU A 241 -3.48 -25.08 -9.98
CA LEU A 241 -4.41 -25.46 -8.92
C LEU A 241 -5.86 -24.99 -9.17
N GLY A 242 -6.08 -23.93 -9.97
CA GLY A 242 -7.41 -23.44 -10.29
C GLY A 242 -8.13 -22.78 -9.11
N ALA A 243 -7.42 -21.93 -8.37
CA ALA A 243 -7.93 -21.28 -7.16
C ALA A 243 -9.13 -20.36 -7.41
N GLY A 244 -9.34 -19.91 -8.64
CA GLY A 244 -10.40 -18.99 -9.05
C GLY A 244 -10.11 -17.52 -8.68
N PHE A 245 -10.88 -16.62 -9.25
CA PHE A 245 -10.68 -15.18 -9.09
C PHE A 245 -12.00 -14.46 -8.76
N ASP A 246 -11.95 -13.52 -7.84
CA ASP A 246 -13.01 -12.55 -7.55
C ASP A 246 -12.66 -11.25 -8.26
N ASP A 247 -13.39 -10.95 -9.32
CA ASP A 247 -13.21 -9.76 -10.16
C ASP A 247 -13.91 -8.54 -9.54
N TYR A 248 -13.15 -7.47 -9.30
CA TYR A 248 -13.65 -6.20 -8.75
C TYR A 248 -13.81 -5.10 -9.79
N SER A 249 -13.69 -5.41 -11.10
CA SER A 249 -13.75 -4.43 -12.19
C SER A 249 -15.06 -3.63 -12.24
N ALA A 250 -16.16 -4.19 -11.74
CA ALA A 250 -17.43 -3.47 -11.62
C ALA A 250 -17.34 -2.28 -10.65
N LEU A 251 -16.51 -2.37 -9.62
CA LEU A 251 -16.28 -1.31 -8.62
C LEU A 251 -15.08 -0.43 -9.00
N LEU A 252 -13.98 -1.05 -9.41
CA LEU A 252 -12.70 -0.41 -9.74
C LEU A 252 -12.34 -0.72 -11.22
N PRO A 253 -12.82 0.09 -12.18
CA PRO A 253 -12.80 -0.24 -13.60
C PRO A 253 -11.47 0.06 -14.30
N CYS A 254 -10.50 0.63 -13.62
CA CYS A 254 -9.18 0.81 -14.20
C CYS A 254 -8.55 -0.57 -14.47
N ASN A 255 -8.11 -0.79 -15.71
CA ASN A 255 -7.60 -2.07 -16.17
C ASN A 255 -6.31 -1.94 -16.97
N ARG A 256 -5.76 -0.73 -17.02
CA ARG A 256 -4.52 -0.39 -17.73
C ARG A 256 -3.66 0.53 -16.89
N ALA A 257 -2.35 0.39 -17.05
CA ALA A 257 -1.39 1.37 -16.59
C ALA A 257 -0.29 1.56 -17.63
N ILE A 258 0.31 2.75 -17.65
CA ILE A 258 1.52 3.05 -18.39
C ILE A 258 2.49 3.68 -17.43
N ALA A 259 3.73 3.22 -17.41
CA ALA A 259 4.76 3.69 -16.52
C ALA A 259 6.01 4.13 -17.30
N VAL A 260 6.62 5.23 -16.87
CA VAL A 260 7.87 5.72 -17.44
C VAL A 260 8.69 6.45 -16.37
N PRO A 261 9.98 6.12 -16.18
CA PRO A 261 10.86 6.91 -15.33
C PRO A 261 11.26 8.21 -16.05
N SER A 262 11.41 9.29 -15.29
CA SER A 262 11.98 10.56 -15.79
C SER A 262 13.16 11.01 -14.93
N GLU A 263 13.92 11.99 -15.45
CA GLU A 263 14.93 12.68 -14.66
C GLU A 263 14.35 13.15 -13.33
N ARG A 264 15.18 13.15 -12.30
CA ARG A 264 14.84 13.70 -10.99
C ARG A 264 14.47 15.17 -11.11
N THR A 265 13.45 15.58 -10.38
CA THR A 265 13.00 16.98 -10.33
C THR A 265 13.20 17.57 -8.94
N GLU A 266 13.45 18.88 -8.88
CA GLU A 266 13.54 19.62 -7.63
C GLU A 266 12.31 20.54 -7.45
N PRO A 267 11.87 20.76 -6.21
CA PRO A 267 12.36 20.16 -4.96
C PRO A 267 11.97 18.68 -4.85
N LEU A 268 12.83 17.87 -4.20
CA LEU A 268 12.53 16.48 -3.89
C LEU A 268 11.45 16.40 -2.79
N THR A 269 10.21 16.21 -3.19
CA THR A 269 9.06 16.21 -2.26
C THR A 269 8.98 14.91 -1.46
N PRO A 270 8.76 14.96 -0.13
CA PRO A 270 8.60 13.77 0.71
C PRO A 270 7.15 13.25 0.70
N TYR A 271 6.50 13.16 -0.46
CA TYR A 271 5.17 12.60 -0.62
C TYR A 271 4.93 12.15 -2.06
N THR A 272 4.07 11.16 -2.20
CA THR A 272 3.55 10.72 -3.51
C THR A 272 2.48 11.71 -3.97
N GLN A 273 2.38 11.95 -5.28
CA GLN A 273 1.24 12.67 -5.85
C GLN A 273 0.34 11.70 -6.62
N SER A 274 -0.95 11.79 -6.36
CA SER A 274 -2.02 11.12 -7.09
C SER A 274 -2.93 12.18 -7.73
N ILE A 275 -2.86 12.31 -9.06
CA ILE A 275 -3.48 13.41 -9.79
C ILE A 275 -4.54 12.84 -10.72
N ALA A 276 -5.81 13.16 -10.45
CA ALA A 276 -6.93 12.70 -11.25
C ALA A 276 -6.97 13.40 -12.62
N PHE A 277 -7.32 12.65 -13.65
CA PHE A 277 -7.63 13.16 -14.98
C PHE A 277 -8.95 12.56 -15.48
N GLU A 278 -9.40 12.82 -16.71
CA GLU A 278 -10.76 12.49 -17.14
C GLU A 278 -11.13 11.01 -17.18
N ALA A 279 -10.16 10.08 -17.22
CA ALA A 279 -10.41 8.64 -17.36
C ALA A 279 -9.62 7.77 -16.35
N GLY A 280 -9.12 8.38 -15.29
CA GLY A 280 -8.30 7.72 -14.27
C GLY A 280 -7.44 8.70 -13.48
N TRP A 281 -6.22 8.28 -13.15
CA TRP A 281 -5.28 9.08 -12.35
C TRP A 281 -3.83 8.78 -12.72
N ARG A 282 -2.93 9.72 -12.44
CA ARG A 282 -1.50 9.56 -12.60
C ARG A 282 -0.78 9.61 -11.27
N TRP A 283 0.31 8.86 -11.15
CA TRP A 283 1.20 8.95 -9.99
C TRP A 283 2.50 9.68 -10.34
N ARG A 284 3.09 10.28 -9.32
CA ARG A 284 4.44 10.81 -9.32
C ARG A 284 5.12 10.40 -8.02
N ILE A 285 6.20 9.65 -8.13
CA ILE A 285 6.97 9.07 -7.02
C ILE A 285 8.41 9.57 -7.09
N PRO A 286 8.81 10.52 -6.22
CA PRO A 286 10.14 11.09 -6.24
C PRO A 286 11.16 10.21 -5.52
N LEU A 287 12.06 9.56 -6.26
CA LEU A 287 13.21 8.83 -5.75
C LEU A 287 14.45 9.70 -5.71
N ASN A 288 15.52 9.24 -5.05
CA ASN A 288 16.75 10.03 -4.93
C ASN A 288 17.48 10.24 -6.27
N HIS A 289 17.37 9.33 -7.23
CA HIS A 289 18.05 9.36 -8.52
C HIS A 289 17.16 9.64 -9.73
N ARG A 290 15.85 9.49 -9.62
CA ARG A 290 14.86 9.64 -10.71
C ARG A 290 13.47 9.91 -10.14
N THR A 291 12.52 10.22 -11.02
CA THR A 291 11.09 10.25 -10.67
C THR A 291 10.37 9.09 -11.35
N GLY A 292 9.63 8.30 -10.58
CA GLY A 292 8.70 7.30 -11.10
C GLY A 292 7.38 7.96 -11.48
N ASN A 293 6.96 7.82 -12.74
CA ASN A 293 5.69 8.37 -13.22
C ASN A 293 4.87 7.28 -13.88
N GLY A 294 3.55 7.45 -13.86
CA GLY A 294 2.67 6.64 -14.66
C GLY A 294 1.21 7.06 -14.53
N VAL A 295 0.39 6.41 -15.32
CA VAL A 295 -1.07 6.59 -15.34
C VAL A 295 -1.75 5.26 -15.13
N VAL A 296 -2.85 5.28 -14.38
CA VAL A 296 -3.83 4.19 -14.24
C VAL A 296 -5.12 4.68 -14.86
N TYR A 297 -5.71 3.89 -15.76
CA TYR A 297 -6.88 4.33 -16.51
C TYR A 297 -7.80 3.16 -16.90
N SER A 298 -9.01 3.52 -17.26
CA SER A 298 -9.97 2.59 -17.84
C SER A 298 -9.94 2.68 -19.37
N SER A 299 -9.63 1.55 -20.03
CA SER A 299 -9.61 1.46 -21.49
C SER A 299 -10.98 1.63 -22.15
N GLU A 300 -12.05 1.70 -21.36
CA GLU A 300 -13.40 2.05 -21.83
C GLU A 300 -13.53 3.54 -22.15
N PHE A 301 -12.75 4.40 -21.50
CA PHE A 301 -12.91 5.85 -21.55
C PHE A 301 -11.76 6.58 -22.27
N ILE A 302 -10.61 5.94 -22.46
CA ILE A 302 -9.45 6.51 -23.14
C ILE A 302 -8.63 5.40 -23.80
N SER A 303 -8.04 5.66 -24.95
CA SER A 303 -7.14 4.73 -25.64
C SER A 303 -5.76 4.66 -24.99
N ASP A 304 -5.02 3.57 -25.23
CA ASP A 304 -3.65 3.39 -24.74
C ASP A 304 -2.72 4.51 -25.29
N ASP A 305 -2.89 4.92 -26.55
CA ASP A 305 -2.06 5.96 -27.18
C ASP A 305 -2.33 7.36 -26.61
N GLU A 306 -3.60 7.70 -26.36
CA GLU A 306 -3.96 8.99 -25.72
C GLU A 306 -3.48 9.05 -24.28
N ALA A 307 -3.59 7.95 -23.53
CA ALA A 307 -3.11 7.87 -22.15
C ALA A 307 -1.58 8.02 -22.09
N GLU A 308 -0.85 7.42 -23.03
CA GLU A 308 0.61 7.54 -23.15
C GLU A 308 1.02 8.97 -23.52
N ALA A 309 0.40 9.57 -24.53
CA ALA A 309 0.67 10.95 -24.92
C ALA A 309 0.46 11.93 -23.76
N ARG A 310 -0.60 11.72 -22.98
CA ARG A 310 -0.93 12.50 -21.79
C ARG A 310 0.12 12.33 -20.69
N LEU A 311 0.54 11.10 -20.43
CA LEU A 311 1.62 10.83 -19.47
C LEU A 311 2.89 11.58 -19.86
N LEU A 312 3.35 11.42 -21.12
CA LEU A 312 4.56 12.04 -21.60
C LEU A 312 4.51 13.57 -21.57
N ALA A 313 3.37 14.18 -21.92
CA ALA A 313 3.14 15.62 -21.84
C ALA A 313 3.12 16.17 -20.40
N SER A 314 2.92 15.31 -19.40
CA SER A 314 2.82 15.68 -18.00
C SER A 314 4.10 15.48 -17.19
N LEU A 315 5.19 15.03 -17.82
CA LEU A 315 6.46 14.83 -17.15
C LEU A 315 7.16 16.17 -16.85
N ASP A 316 7.69 16.29 -15.65
CA ASP A 316 8.48 17.47 -15.25
C ASP A 316 9.95 17.40 -15.71
N GLY A 317 10.44 16.19 -16.02
CA GLY A 317 11.80 15.92 -16.51
C GLY A 317 11.79 15.04 -17.75
N LYS A 318 12.92 14.91 -18.44
CA LYS A 318 13.04 14.06 -19.63
C LYS A 318 12.79 12.59 -19.26
N PRO A 319 12.11 11.80 -20.12
CA PRO A 319 11.97 10.38 -19.90
C PRO A 319 13.34 9.69 -19.95
N LEU A 320 13.54 8.69 -19.08
CA LEU A 320 14.76 7.88 -18.99
C LEU A 320 14.62 6.49 -19.64
N GLY A 321 13.53 6.26 -20.36
CA GLY A 321 13.26 5.02 -21.07
C GLY A 321 11.94 5.10 -21.82
N GLU A 322 11.59 4.00 -22.50
CA GLU A 322 10.32 3.86 -23.21
C GLU A 322 9.17 3.62 -22.23
N PRO A 323 7.96 4.17 -22.50
CA PRO A 323 6.78 3.90 -21.73
C PRO A 323 6.42 2.42 -21.74
N ARG A 324 6.15 1.85 -20.58
CA ARG A 324 5.75 0.43 -20.45
C ARG A 324 4.26 0.32 -20.19
N ARG A 325 3.54 -0.30 -21.12
CA ARG A 325 2.10 -0.58 -21.02
C ARG A 325 1.86 -1.85 -20.22
N ILE A 326 0.96 -1.80 -19.24
CA ILE A 326 0.62 -2.89 -18.32
C ILE A 326 -0.90 -3.10 -18.39
N ARG A 327 -1.31 -4.36 -18.51
CA ARG A 327 -2.71 -4.78 -18.45
C ARG A 327 -2.94 -5.55 -17.16
N PHE A 328 -4.05 -5.28 -16.48
CA PHE A 328 -4.38 -5.97 -15.23
C PHE A 328 -5.90 -6.08 -15.07
N THR A 329 -6.30 -6.98 -14.18
CA THR A 329 -7.67 -7.07 -13.65
C THR A 329 -7.60 -6.81 -12.15
N THR A 330 -8.39 -5.86 -11.68
CA THR A 330 -8.49 -5.58 -10.23
C THR A 330 -9.32 -6.68 -9.55
N GLY A 331 -8.76 -7.30 -8.52
CA GLY A 331 -9.41 -8.39 -7.81
C GLY A 331 -8.44 -9.22 -7.01
N ARG A 332 -8.91 -10.37 -6.50
CA ARG A 332 -8.12 -11.31 -5.70
C ARG A 332 -8.39 -12.76 -6.08
N ARG A 333 -7.50 -13.68 -5.73
CA ARG A 333 -7.81 -15.11 -5.79
C ARG A 333 -8.89 -15.44 -4.77
N LYS A 334 -9.86 -16.32 -5.17
CA LYS A 334 -10.88 -16.82 -4.24
C LYS A 334 -10.24 -17.58 -3.08
N GLN A 335 -9.21 -18.37 -3.42
CA GLN A 335 -8.35 -19.05 -2.45
C GLN A 335 -6.91 -18.61 -2.68
N GLN A 336 -6.38 -17.80 -1.79
CA GLN A 336 -4.97 -17.38 -1.87
C GLN A 336 -4.02 -18.47 -1.34
N TRP A 337 -4.56 -19.45 -0.62
CA TRP A 337 -3.90 -20.68 -0.27
C TRP A 337 -4.78 -21.86 -0.73
N ALA A 338 -4.30 -22.62 -1.73
CA ALA A 338 -4.93 -23.82 -2.26
C ALA A 338 -3.93 -24.98 -2.24
N GLY A 339 -4.38 -26.19 -1.88
CA GLY A 339 -3.47 -27.32 -1.72
C GLY A 339 -2.30 -26.98 -0.80
N ASN A 340 -1.09 -27.28 -1.25
CA ASN A 340 0.17 -26.94 -0.58
C ASN A 340 0.84 -25.65 -1.16
N CYS A 341 0.07 -24.74 -1.74
CA CYS A 341 0.57 -23.52 -2.36
C CYS A 341 -0.13 -22.27 -1.84
N VAL A 342 0.67 -21.25 -1.48
CA VAL A 342 0.20 -19.90 -1.13
C VAL A 342 0.64 -18.92 -2.22
N ALA A 343 -0.29 -18.10 -2.70
CA ALA A 343 0.00 -16.99 -3.59
C ALA A 343 0.37 -15.73 -2.80
N ILE A 344 1.46 -15.07 -3.17
CA ILE A 344 1.95 -13.83 -2.55
C ILE A 344 2.31 -12.80 -3.63
N GLY A 345 1.89 -11.56 -3.42
CA GLY A 345 2.06 -10.49 -4.40
C GLY A 345 1.02 -10.55 -5.53
N LEU A 346 1.42 -10.24 -6.75
CA LEU A 346 0.47 -10.14 -7.89
C LEU A 346 -0.21 -11.46 -8.25
N SER A 347 0.33 -12.61 -7.86
CA SER A 347 -0.32 -13.92 -8.01
C SER A 347 -1.53 -14.09 -7.10
N SER A 348 -1.54 -13.42 -5.93
CA SER A 348 -2.66 -13.45 -4.98
C SER A 348 -3.82 -12.54 -5.36
N GLY A 349 -3.55 -11.52 -6.17
CA GLY A 349 -4.49 -10.50 -6.60
C GLY A 349 -3.82 -9.16 -6.84
N PHE A 350 -4.59 -8.20 -7.32
CA PHE A 350 -4.12 -6.85 -7.57
C PHE A 350 -5.21 -5.82 -7.28
N LEU A 351 -4.84 -4.81 -6.53
CA LEU A 351 -5.61 -3.58 -6.36
C LEU A 351 -4.74 -2.44 -6.90
N GLU A 352 -5.36 -1.49 -7.60
CA GLU A 352 -4.62 -0.33 -8.11
C GLU A 352 -3.85 0.39 -6.98
N PRO A 353 -2.60 0.85 -7.25
CA PRO A 353 -1.68 1.28 -6.19
C PRO A 353 -1.95 2.70 -5.67
N LEU A 354 -3.22 3.13 -5.65
CA LEU A 354 -3.66 4.46 -5.25
C LEU A 354 -3.16 4.84 -3.85
N GLU A 355 -3.26 3.90 -2.91
CA GLU A 355 -2.83 4.05 -1.52
C GLU A 355 -1.53 3.31 -1.20
N SER A 356 -0.78 2.91 -2.23
CA SER A 356 0.54 2.26 -2.09
C SER A 356 0.50 0.94 -1.31
N THR A 357 -0.55 0.14 -1.50
CA THR A 357 -0.81 -1.08 -0.73
C THR A 357 -0.18 -2.34 -1.30
N SER A 358 0.39 -2.31 -2.52
CA SER A 358 0.91 -3.52 -3.19
C SER A 358 2.00 -4.23 -2.37
N ILE A 359 3.01 -3.51 -1.89
CA ILE A 359 4.08 -4.08 -1.03
C ILE A 359 3.53 -4.45 0.35
N HIS A 360 2.57 -3.69 0.88
CA HIS A 360 1.91 -4.03 2.14
C HIS A 360 1.19 -5.38 2.07
N LEU A 361 0.44 -5.65 0.99
CA LEU A 361 -0.25 -6.94 0.81
C LEU A 361 0.75 -8.11 0.77
N VAL A 362 1.96 -7.92 0.23
CA VAL A 362 3.03 -8.92 0.32
C VAL A 362 3.45 -9.13 1.77
N GLN A 363 3.69 -8.05 2.51
CA GLN A 363 4.10 -8.12 3.92
C GLN A 363 3.05 -8.77 4.80
N SER A 364 1.81 -8.36 4.67
CA SER A 364 0.68 -8.88 5.43
C SER A 364 0.48 -10.37 5.16
N ALA A 365 0.46 -10.78 3.89
CA ALA A 365 0.37 -12.19 3.51
C ALA A 365 1.52 -13.01 4.10
N LEU A 366 2.74 -12.49 4.11
CA LEU A 366 3.89 -13.15 4.72
C LEU A 366 3.79 -13.27 6.23
N LEU A 367 3.35 -12.24 6.93
CA LEU A 367 3.12 -12.28 8.37
C LEU A 367 1.99 -13.25 8.73
N GLN A 368 0.90 -13.26 7.94
CA GLN A 368 -0.17 -14.24 8.07
C GLN A 368 0.33 -15.67 7.81
N LEU A 369 1.17 -15.86 6.77
CA LEU A 369 1.77 -17.17 6.48
C LEU A 369 2.62 -17.67 7.67
N VAL A 370 3.46 -16.81 8.26
CA VAL A 370 4.25 -17.17 9.45
C VAL A 370 3.34 -17.54 10.62
N ARG A 371 2.26 -16.81 10.84
CA ARG A 371 1.27 -17.07 11.89
C ARG A 371 0.55 -18.40 11.70
N PHE A 372 0.17 -18.71 10.47
CA PHE A 372 -0.56 -19.93 10.10
C PHE A 372 0.34 -21.02 9.52
N PHE A 373 1.67 -20.87 9.61
CA PHE A 373 2.60 -21.81 8.99
C PHE A 373 2.34 -23.25 9.47
N PRO A 374 2.15 -24.21 8.56
CA PRO A 374 1.70 -25.53 8.92
C PRO A 374 2.77 -26.32 9.65
N ALA A 375 2.39 -26.96 10.76
CA ALA A 375 3.26 -27.85 11.51
C ALA A 375 3.40 -29.24 10.86
N SER A 376 2.48 -29.59 9.97
CA SER A 376 2.42 -30.89 9.29
C SER A 376 1.73 -30.76 7.94
N SER A 377 1.70 -31.85 7.17
CA SER A 377 1.07 -31.92 5.86
C SER A 377 -0.47 -31.80 5.86
N ASP A 378 -1.13 -31.92 7.00
CA ASP A 378 -2.55 -31.60 7.18
C ASP A 378 -2.69 -30.21 7.81
N PHE A 379 -3.14 -29.24 7.03
CA PHE A 379 -3.20 -27.83 7.41
C PHE A 379 -4.49 -27.12 6.99
N LYS A 380 -5.58 -27.88 6.87
CA LYS A 380 -6.87 -27.31 6.44
C LYS A 380 -7.29 -26.11 7.28
N ALA A 381 -7.22 -26.20 8.61
CA ALA A 381 -7.62 -25.11 9.50
C ALA A 381 -6.72 -23.87 9.35
N SER A 382 -5.40 -24.05 9.20
CA SER A 382 -4.46 -22.97 8.95
C SER A 382 -4.76 -22.26 7.62
N ARG A 383 -4.97 -23.03 6.55
CA ARG A 383 -5.35 -22.54 5.23
C ARG A 383 -6.66 -21.75 5.26
N ASP A 384 -7.69 -22.30 5.89
CA ASP A 384 -9.00 -21.64 6.01
C ASP A 384 -8.89 -20.33 6.82
N GLY A 385 -8.04 -20.31 7.86
CA GLY A 385 -7.72 -19.10 8.62
C GLY A 385 -7.00 -18.04 7.78
N PHE A 386 -5.98 -18.44 7.06
CA PHE A 386 -5.24 -17.56 6.14
C PHE A 386 -6.16 -16.96 5.07
N ASN A 387 -6.95 -17.81 4.40
CA ASN A 387 -7.85 -17.37 3.32
C ASN A 387 -8.89 -16.34 3.81
N ARG A 388 -9.46 -16.53 5.01
CA ARG A 388 -10.41 -15.56 5.59
C ARG A 388 -9.74 -14.23 5.90
N ALA A 389 -8.57 -14.25 6.53
CA ALA A 389 -7.84 -13.03 6.87
C ALA A 389 -7.45 -12.24 5.62
N SER A 390 -6.90 -12.93 4.60
CA SER A 390 -6.54 -12.30 3.34
C SER A 390 -7.74 -11.75 2.57
N GLN A 391 -8.87 -12.47 2.56
CA GLN A 391 -10.11 -11.98 1.94
C GLN A 391 -10.57 -10.69 2.58
N GLN A 392 -10.66 -10.67 3.90
CA GLN A 392 -11.10 -9.50 4.66
C GLN A 392 -10.21 -8.28 4.36
N GLU A 393 -8.90 -8.44 4.38
CA GLU A 393 -7.95 -7.37 4.09
C GLU A 393 -8.12 -6.80 2.67
N PHE A 394 -8.26 -7.67 1.65
CA PHE A 394 -8.50 -7.22 0.29
C PHE A 394 -9.81 -6.44 0.13
N GLU A 395 -10.88 -6.88 0.81
CA GLU A 395 -12.18 -6.20 0.77
C GLU A 395 -12.13 -4.84 1.47
N GLU A 396 -11.46 -4.75 2.62
CA GLU A 396 -11.26 -3.49 3.35
C GLU A 396 -10.44 -2.48 2.54
N ILE A 397 -9.35 -2.92 1.91
CA ILE A 397 -8.51 -2.05 1.05
C ILE A 397 -9.29 -1.64 -0.21
N ARG A 398 -10.05 -2.56 -0.84
CA ARG A 398 -10.93 -2.25 -1.97
C ARG A 398 -11.92 -1.14 -1.61
N ASP A 399 -12.57 -1.23 -0.47
CA ASP A 399 -13.56 -0.25 -0.02
C ASP A 399 -12.91 1.11 0.25
N PHE A 400 -11.69 1.13 0.80
CA PHE A 400 -10.95 2.37 1.00
C PHE A 400 -10.52 3.02 -0.33
N ILE A 401 -10.06 2.24 -1.30
CA ILE A 401 -9.76 2.74 -2.65
C ILE A 401 -11.04 3.27 -3.31
N LEU A 402 -12.14 2.51 -3.22
CA LEU A 402 -13.42 2.89 -3.81
C LEU A 402 -13.95 4.21 -3.25
N LEU A 403 -13.72 4.49 -1.96
CA LEU A 403 -14.09 5.76 -1.33
C LEU A 403 -13.57 6.98 -2.10
N HIS A 404 -12.34 6.92 -2.62
CA HIS A 404 -11.75 8.03 -3.40
C HIS A 404 -12.52 8.32 -4.69
N TYR A 405 -13.14 7.29 -5.28
CA TYR A 405 -13.88 7.43 -6.53
C TYR A 405 -15.33 7.89 -6.35
N VAL A 406 -15.97 7.50 -5.27
CA VAL A 406 -17.43 7.68 -5.14
C VAL A 406 -17.87 9.05 -4.62
N LEU A 407 -16.99 9.75 -3.92
CA LEU A 407 -17.27 11.09 -3.38
C LEU A 407 -16.92 12.22 -4.37
N ASN A 408 -16.49 11.88 -5.59
CA ASN A 408 -16.13 12.90 -6.59
C ASN A 408 -17.36 13.71 -7.07
N ARG A 409 -17.10 14.94 -7.52
CA ARG A 409 -18.06 15.86 -8.11
C ARG A 409 -17.64 16.31 -9.51
N ARG A 410 -16.94 15.43 -10.22
CA ARG A 410 -16.42 15.67 -11.56
C ARG A 410 -17.46 15.34 -12.62
N ASP A 411 -17.41 16.03 -13.77
CA ASP A 411 -18.40 15.95 -14.84
C ASP A 411 -18.07 14.95 -15.95
N GLU A 412 -16.82 14.45 -16.00
CA GLU A 412 -16.41 13.52 -17.05
C GLU A 412 -17.13 12.17 -16.92
N PRO A 413 -17.39 11.47 -18.03
CA PRO A 413 -18.18 10.23 -18.03
C PRO A 413 -17.67 9.15 -17.07
N PHE A 414 -16.34 8.94 -17.01
CA PHE A 414 -15.71 8.02 -16.07
C PHE A 414 -16.09 8.35 -14.61
N TRP A 415 -15.91 9.60 -14.20
CA TRP A 415 -16.14 10.04 -12.81
C TRP A 415 -17.62 10.03 -12.43
N ARG A 416 -18.51 10.45 -13.35
CA ARG A 416 -19.97 10.34 -13.12
C ARG A 416 -20.42 8.90 -12.92
N ALA A 417 -19.88 7.97 -13.71
CA ALA A 417 -20.17 6.55 -13.54
C ALA A 417 -19.70 6.01 -12.17
N ARG A 418 -18.60 6.54 -11.60
CA ARG A 418 -18.13 6.16 -10.26
C ARG A 418 -18.99 6.75 -9.14
N ALA A 419 -19.40 8.00 -9.26
CA ALA A 419 -20.30 8.64 -8.28
C ALA A 419 -21.70 7.97 -8.21
N ALA A 420 -22.13 7.31 -9.30
CA ALA A 420 -23.43 6.64 -9.39
C ALA A 420 -23.41 5.15 -8.99
N LEU A 421 -22.29 4.62 -8.48
CA LEU A 421 -22.18 3.22 -8.11
C LEU A 421 -23.06 2.85 -6.92
N THR A 422 -23.63 1.63 -6.96
CA THR A 422 -24.15 0.98 -5.76
C THR A 422 -22.96 0.52 -4.91
N LEU A 423 -22.86 1.07 -3.70
CA LEU A 423 -21.74 0.81 -2.81
C LEU A 423 -21.87 -0.55 -2.11
N PRO A 424 -20.73 -1.19 -1.77
CA PRO A 424 -20.72 -2.24 -0.77
C PRO A 424 -21.37 -1.74 0.53
N GLU A 425 -22.14 -2.62 1.21
CA GLU A 425 -22.87 -2.25 2.43
C GLU A 425 -21.93 -1.72 3.53
N SER A 426 -20.76 -2.32 3.67
CA SER A 426 -19.69 -1.89 4.59
C SER A 426 -19.29 -0.44 4.39
N LEU A 427 -19.05 -0.04 3.14
CA LEU A 427 -18.66 1.31 2.79
C LEU A 427 -19.83 2.30 2.96
N ALA A 428 -21.02 1.95 2.49
CA ALA A 428 -22.20 2.79 2.60
C ALA A 428 -22.53 3.12 4.07
N ARG A 429 -22.51 2.10 4.95
CA ARG A 429 -22.75 2.25 6.38
C ARG A 429 -21.71 3.15 7.05
N ARG A 430 -20.42 2.96 6.72
CA ARG A 430 -19.32 3.77 7.25
C ARG A 430 -19.45 5.23 6.85
N MET A 431 -19.76 5.50 5.59
CA MET A 431 -19.98 6.86 5.09
C MET A 431 -21.19 7.53 5.75
N ALA A 432 -22.30 6.80 5.92
CA ALA A 432 -23.49 7.32 6.59
C ALA A 432 -23.23 7.71 8.04
N LEU A 433 -22.54 6.84 8.80
CA LEU A 433 -22.17 7.11 10.20
C LEU A 433 -21.23 8.32 10.31
N PHE A 434 -20.25 8.42 9.40
CA PHE A 434 -19.37 9.59 9.37
C PHE A 434 -20.11 10.87 9.05
N ALA A 435 -21.00 10.86 8.05
CA ALA A 435 -21.80 12.03 7.66
C ALA A 435 -22.69 12.53 8.80
N GLU A 436 -23.16 11.65 9.68
CA GLU A 436 -23.99 12.03 10.82
C GLU A 436 -23.21 12.80 11.88
N ASN A 437 -22.08 12.29 12.36
CA ASN A 437 -21.38 12.85 13.52
C ASN A 437 -19.85 12.68 13.53
N GLY A 438 -19.25 12.29 12.41
CA GLY A 438 -17.82 12.07 12.30
C GLY A 438 -17.30 10.77 12.92
N SER A 439 -18.20 9.90 13.40
CA SER A 439 -17.82 8.58 13.93
C SER A 439 -17.53 7.58 12.81
N LEU A 440 -16.74 6.57 13.12
CA LEU A 440 -16.35 5.53 12.16
C LEU A 440 -16.45 4.14 12.81
N GLU A 441 -17.13 3.24 12.14
CA GLU A 441 -17.07 1.80 12.44
C GLU A 441 -15.79 1.21 11.82
N ARG A 442 -14.99 0.53 12.64
CA ARG A 442 -13.70 -0.02 12.23
C ARG A 442 -13.35 -1.27 13.04
N HIS A 443 -12.75 -2.27 12.39
CA HIS A 443 -12.17 -3.42 13.09
C HIS A 443 -10.76 -3.09 13.60
N SER A 444 -10.33 -3.76 14.68
CA SER A 444 -9.04 -3.50 15.33
C SER A 444 -7.85 -3.71 14.41
N ASP A 445 -7.93 -4.71 13.54
CA ASP A 445 -6.82 -5.16 12.69
C ASP A 445 -6.85 -4.55 11.27
N GLU A 446 -7.77 -3.64 11.00
CA GLU A 446 -7.92 -2.95 9.72
C GLU A 446 -6.69 -2.09 9.40
N LEU A 447 -6.17 -2.18 8.17
CA LEU A 447 -4.98 -1.45 7.73
C LEU A 447 -5.13 0.07 7.91
N PHE A 448 -6.23 0.62 7.38
CA PHE A 448 -6.46 2.06 7.42
C PHE A 448 -7.08 2.48 8.76
N SER A 449 -6.36 3.34 9.49
CA SER A 449 -6.82 3.88 10.77
C SER A 449 -8.08 4.75 10.60
N ALA A 450 -8.80 5.00 11.70
CA ALA A 450 -9.91 5.96 11.68
C ALA A 450 -9.49 7.32 11.11
N LEU A 451 -8.28 7.77 11.44
CA LEU A 451 -7.72 9.01 10.91
C LEU A 451 -7.50 8.97 9.39
N ALA A 452 -7.09 7.82 8.82
CA ALA A 452 -6.96 7.67 7.36
C ALA A 452 -8.32 7.88 6.68
N TRP A 453 -9.36 7.20 7.15
CA TRP A 453 -10.74 7.39 6.68
C TRP A 453 -11.21 8.84 6.80
N GLN A 454 -10.99 9.49 7.95
CA GLN A 454 -11.35 10.88 8.18
C GLN A 454 -10.70 11.83 7.17
N GLN A 455 -9.41 11.66 6.92
CA GLN A 455 -8.68 12.51 5.97
C GLN A 455 -9.23 12.38 4.55
N VAL A 456 -9.56 11.18 4.09
CA VAL A 456 -10.12 10.97 2.75
C VAL A 456 -11.55 11.49 2.67
N LEU A 457 -12.41 11.18 3.64
CA LEU A 457 -13.80 11.66 3.69
C LEU A 457 -13.87 13.18 3.69
N LEU A 458 -13.14 13.84 4.59
CA LEU A 458 -13.06 15.30 4.67
C LEU A 458 -12.39 15.89 3.41
N GLY A 459 -11.33 15.26 2.91
CA GLY A 459 -10.60 15.70 1.71
C GLY A 459 -11.45 15.67 0.45
N GLN A 460 -12.36 14.72 0.36
CA GLN A 460 -13.36 14.59 -0.71
C GLN A 460 -14.60 15.47 -0.48
N GLY A 461 -14.66 16.17 0.66
CA GLY A 461 -15.73 17.13 0.96
C GLY A 461 -16.94 16.55 1.67
N LEU A 462 -16.88 15.33 2.20
CA LEU A 462 -17.91 14.80 3.10
C LEU A 462 -17.64 15.34 4.51
N VAL A 463 -18.35 16.38 4.88
CA VAL A 463 -18.28 16.99 6.21
C VAL A 463 -19.46 16.52 7.05
N PRO A 464 -19.22 16.03 8.29
CA PRO A 464 -20.30 15.66 9.21
C PRO A 464 -21.24 16.82 9.51
N ILE A 465 -22.53 16.51 9.70
CA ILE A 465 -23.54 17.53 10.05
C ILE A 465 -23.57 17.88 11.53
N SER A 466 -22.96 17.04 12.38
CA SER A 466 -22.85 17.24 13.81
C SER A 466 -21.53 16.66 14.35
N HIS A 467 -21.26 16.85 15.63
CA HIS A 467 -20.17 16.23 16.37
C HIS A 467 -20.71 15.41 17.54
N ALA A 468 -19.88 14.55 18.11
CA ALA A 468 -20.26 13.74 19.26
C ALA A 468 -20.52 14.64 20.50
N PRO A 469 -21.63 14.44 21.27
CA PRO A 469 -21.99 15.30 22.41
C PRO A 469 -20.92 15.36 23.51
N ILE A 470 -20.04 14.37 23.61
CA ILE A 470 -18.93 14.40 24.56
C ILE A 470 -18.00 15.61 24.34
N ALA A 471 -17.88 16.11 23.11
CA ALA A 471 -17.09 17.29 22.80
C ALA A 471 -17.66 18.57 23.45
N ASP A 472 -18.97 18.60 23.78
CA ASP A 472 -19.64 19.74 24.41
C ASP A 472 -19.23 19.94 25.86
N THR A 473 -18.62 18.93 26.48
CA THR A 473 -18.05 19.02 27.83
C THR A 473 -16.85 19.97 27.91
N VAL A 474 -16.23 20.34 26.77
CA VAL A 474 -15.09 21.29 26.70
C VAL A 474 -15.63 22.67 26.36
N PRO A 475 -15.50 23.68 27.22
CA PRO A 475 -15.95 25.06 26.95
C PRO A 475 -15.26 25.66 25.73
N GLY A 476 -15.97 26.48 24.94
CA GLY A 476 -15.47 27.07 23.70
C GLY A 476 -14.13 27.79 23.81
N PRO A 477 -13.92 28.68 24.82
CA PRO A 477 -12.62 29.34 25.01
C PRO A 477 -11.47 28.40 25.32
N GLU A 478 -11.68 27.35 26.13
CA GLU A 478 -10.68 26.34 26.48
C GLU A 478 -10.35 25.50 25.23
N LEU A 479 -11.35 25.14 24.44
CA LEU A 479 -11.16 24.44 23.18
C LEU A 479 -10.32 25.25 22.19
N ALA A 480 -10.61 26.55 22.05
CA ALA A 480 -9.86 27.43 21.17
C ALA A 480 -8.38 27.53 21.58
N GLU A 481 -8.11 27.67 22.87
CA GLU A 481 -6.76 27.68 23.42
C GLU A 481 -6.04 26.36 23.23
N TYR A 482 -6.73 25.22 23.45
CA TYR A 482 -6.20 23.88 23.27
C TYR A 482 -5.74 23.65 21.81
N LEU A 483 -6.60 23.96 20.85
CA LEU A 483 -6.30 23.81 19.43
C LEU A 483 -5.15 24.73 18.98
N GLU A 484 -5.14 25.98 19.45
CA GLU A 484 -4.08 26.93 19.12
C GLU A 484 -2.72 26.51 19.72
N ASN A 485 -2.72 25.95 20.93
CA ASN A 485 -1.50 25.44 21.56
C ASN A 485 -0.91 24.25 20.81
N ILE A 486 -1.75 23.30 20.33
CA ILE A 486 -1.31 22.21 19.48
C ILE A 486 -0.64 22.76 18.22
N HIS A 487 -1.30 23.70 17.54
CA HIS A 487 -0.77 24.30 16.32
C HIS A 487 0.59 24.98 16.56
N LYS A 488 0.71 25.81 17.60
CA LYS A 488 1.98 26.49 17.94
C LYS A 488 3.12 25.52 18.22
N ILE A 489 2.84 24.42 18.93
CA ILE A 489 3.84 23.39 19.22
C ILE A 489 4.32 22.75 17.92
N GLN A 490 3.39 22.38 17.04
CA GLN A 490 3.72 21.76 15.74
C GLN A 490 4.50 22.73 14.83
N GLN A 491 4.17 24.02 14.81
CA GLN A 491 4.91 25.03 14.04
C GLN A 491 6.37 25.19 14.53
N ARG A 492 6.60 25.14 15.84
CA ARG A 492 7.97 25.15 16.41
C ARG A 492 8.75 23.90 15.98
N ALA A 493 8.11 22.73 16.08
CA ALA A 493 8.72 21.47 15.64
C ALA A 493 9.06 21.51 14.13
N LEU A 494 8.11 21.96 13.29
CA LEU A 494 8.32 22.11 11.85
C LEU A 494 9.52 23.01 11.53
N SER A 495 9.65 24.12 12.23
CA SER A 495 10.73 25.08 12.00
C SER A 495 12.12 24.51 12.32
N SER A 496 12.20 23.50 13.19
CA SER A 496 13.46 22.83 13.56
C SER A 496 13.89 21.73 12.59
N LEU A 497 13.00 21.28 11.70
CA LEU A 497 13.31 20.21 10.77
C LEU A 497 14.20 20.72 9.60
N PRO A 498 15.22 19.97 9.19
CA PRO A 498 16.00 20.27 7.98
C PRO A 498 15.16 20.06 6.73
N LEU A 499 15.67 20.49 5.57
CA LEU A 499 15.10 20.10 4.29
C LEU A 499 15.25 18.59 4.07
N HIS A 500 14.28 17.98 3.41
CA HIS A 500 14.31 16.54 3.08
C HIS A 500 15.56 16.16 2.26
N SER A 501 15.95 16.99 1.30
CA SER A 501 17.16 16.80 0.50
C SER A 501 18.44 16.88 1.34
N GLU A 502 18.49 17.74 2.37
CA GLU A 502 19.64 17.82 3.30
C GLU A 502 19.73 16.57 4.18
N PHE A 503 18.58 16.02 4.61
CA PHE A 503 18.53 14.76 5.35
C PHE A 503 19.10 13.62 4.51
N LEU A 504 18.63 13.44 3.28
CA LEU A 504 19.12 12.38 2.39
C LEU A 504 20.60 12.53 2.05
N ALA A 505 21.07 13.75 1.82
CA ALA A 505 22.48 14.01 1.55
C ALA A 505 23.42 13.61 2.72
N LYS A 506 22.93 13.61 3.96
CA LYS A 506 23.68 13.13 5.12
C LYS A 506 23.78 11.61 5.17
N LEU A 507 22.77 10.90 4.67
CA LEU A 507 22.78 9.43 4.62
C LEU A 507 23.69 8.86 3.52
N SER A 508 24.00 9.67 2.51
CA SER A 508 24.86 9.28 1.38
C SER A 508 26.35 9.45 1.66
N ARG A 509 26.69 10.02 2.81
CA ARG A 509 28.06 10.18 3.34
C ARG A 509 28.41 9.04 4.30
#